data_84211ec05f80c9e83a02dac100d49a02
#
_entry.id   84211ec05f80c9e83a02dac100d49a02
#
_cell.length_a   1.000
_cell.length_b   1.000
_cell.length_c   1.000
_cell.angle_alpha   90.00
_cell.angle_beta   90.00
_cell.angle_gamma   90.00
#
_symmetry.space_group_name_H-M   'P 1'
#
loop_
_entity.id
_entity.type
_entity.pdbx_description
1 polymer ?
#
loop_
_entity_poly.entity_id
_entity_poly.type
_entity_poly.pdbx_seq_one_letter_code
_entity_poly.pdbx_strand_id
1 'polypeptide(L)'
;MALLVTTPTDKALEYRRKKLKFRAWHRGTKEMDLILGRYADEHLAQMSSLEMDMFSDLLMQADDELYTWVSGAKPVPEQFDNDIMKTLKSFQMIPPDFTKID
;
A
#
# COMPACT_ATOMS: atom_id res chain seq x y z
N MET A 1 20.37 -19.69 21.62
CA MET A 1 20.17 -19.39 21.31
C MET A 1 19.68 -18.84 20.62
N ALA A 2 19.22 -18.69 20.47
CA ALA A 2 18.77 -18.33 19.79
C ALA A 2 18.46 -17.45 19.47
N LEU A 3 18.42 -17.18 19.78
CA LEU A 3 18.13 -16.43 19.51
C LEU A 3 18.17 -15.74 18.69
N LEU A 4 18.53 -15.85 18.53
CA LEU A 4 18.69 -15.30 17.70
C LEU A 4 17.83 -15.06 16.91
N VAL A 5 17.12 -15.26 17.14
CA VAL A 5 16.13 -15.17 16.40
C VAL A 5 15.89 -13.97 15.73
N THR A 6 15.66 -13.93 14.47
CA THR A 6 15.45 -12.72 13.72
C THR A 6 14.00 -12.51 13.39
N THR A 7 13.14 -13.38 13.84
CA THR A 7 11.71 -13.23 13.60
C THR A 7 11.15 -12.08 14.40
N PRO A 8 10.47 -11.12 13.77
CA PRO A 8 9.89 -10.01 14.51
C PRO A 8 8.83 -10.49 15.48
N THR A 9 8.69 -9.80 16.59
CA THR A 9 7.65 -10.13 17.55
C THR A 9 6.32 -9.61 17.00
N ASP A 10 5.23 -10.15 17.54
CA ASP A 10 3.91 -9.68 17.16
C ASP A 10 3.75 -8.18 17.41
N LYS A 11 4.32 -7.73 18.51
CA LYS A 11 4.24 -6.32 18.84
C LYS A 11 4.96 -5.46 17.83
N ALA A 12 6.13 -5.90 17.40
CA ALA A 12 6.89 -5.16 16.41
C ALA A 12 6.16 -5.11 15.09
N LEU A 13 5.55 -6.22 14.69
CA LEU A 13 4.78 -6.25 13.45
C LEU A 13 3.55 -5.36 13.54
N GLU A 14 2.91 -5.35 14.68
CA GLU A 14 1.73 -4.52 14.88
C GLU A 14 2.09 -3.05 14.80
N TYR A 15 3.20 -2.67 15.41
CA TYR A 15 3.67 -1.29 15.36
C TYR A 15 3.98 -0.90 13.92
N ARG A 16 4.62 -1.80 13.20
CA ARG A 16 4.96 -1.54 11.81
C ARG A 16 3.71 -1.36 10.96
N ARG A 17 2.68 -2.17 11.21
CA ARG A 17 1.43 -2.04 10.47
C ARG A 17 0.78 -0.69 10.72
N LYS A 18 0.82 -0.23 11.95
CA LYS A 18 0.25 1.08 12.27
C LYS A 18 0.98 2.19 11.54
N LYS A 19 2.31 2.11 11.49
CA LYS A 19 3.08 3.13 10.79
C LYS A 19 2.79 3.12 9.29
N LEU A 20 2.70 1.94 8.72
CA LEU A 20 2.42 1.84 7.30
C LEU A 20 1.02 2.35 6.99
N LYS A 21 0.07 2.04 7.84
CA LYS A 21 -1.30 2.53 7.65
C LYS A 21 -1.34 4.06 7.71
N PHE A 22 -0.63 4.63 8.65
CA PHE A 22 -0.57 6.08 8.76
C PHE A 22 0.01 6.69 7.49
N ARG A 23 1.12 6.12 7.00
CA ARG A 23 1.76 6.63 5.79
C ARG A 23 0.85 6.49 4.58
N ALA A 24 0.08 5.40 4.52
CA ALA A 24 -0.82 5.16 3.39
C ALA A 24 -1.95 6.18 3.35
N TRP A 25 -2.43 6.59 4.53
CA TRP A 25 -3.54 7.53 4.63
C TRP A 25 -3.11 8.99 4.60
N HIS A 26 -1.80 9.27 4.64
CA HIS A 26 -1.31 10.64 4.70
C HIS A 26 -0.36 10.92 3.54
N ARG A 27 -0.91 10.76 2.34
CA ARG A 27 -0.17 11.08 1.12
C ARG A 27 -0.39 12.55 0.79
N GLY A 28 0.19 12.96 -0.32
CA GLY A 28 0.08 14.36 -0.73
C GLY A 28 -1.21 14.71 -1.43
N THR A 29 -1.92 13.71 -1.96
CA THR A 29 -3.16 13.95 -2.68
C THR A 29 -4.27 13.11 -2.11
N LYS A 30 -5.49 13.59 -2.26
CA LYS A 30 -6.64 12.88 -1.76
C LYS A 30 -6.85 11.55 -2.48
N GLU A 31 -6.59 11.53 -3.77
CA GLU A 31 -6.74 10.30 -4.55
C GLU A 31 -5.83 9.21 -4.00
N MET A 32 -4.58 9.56 -3.73
CA MET A 32 -3.64 8.55 -3.26
C MET A 32 -3.92 8.17 -1.81
N ASP A 33 -4.39 9.11 -0.99
CA ASP A 33 -4.85 8.78 0.35
C ASP A 33 -5.90 7.68 0.30
N LEU A 34 -6.90 7.86 -0.57
CA LEU A 34 -7.98 6.90 -0.65
C LEU A 34 -7.53 5.56 -1.21
N ILE A 35 -6.73 5.58 -2.26
CA ILE A 35 -6.30 4.34 -2.89
C ILE A 35 -5.40 3.54 -1.97
N LEU A 36 -4.35 4.17 -1.46
CA LEU A 36 -3.39 3.46 -0.61
C LEU A 36 -3.94 3.21 0.77
N GLY A 37 -4.72 4.14 1.30
CA GLY A 37 -5.32 3.96 2.62
C GLY A 37 -6.31 2.82 2.64
N ARG A 38 -7.17 2.74 1.62
CA ARG A 38 -8.13 1.65 1.53
C ARG A 38 -7.41 0.32 1.38
N TYR A 39 -6.37 0.30 0.57
CA TYR A 39 -5.60 -0.92 0.41
C TYR A 39 -5.03 -1.36 1.76
N ALA A 40 -4.46 -0.42 2.50
CA ALA A 40 -3.89 -0.73 3.80
C ALA A 40 -4.96 -1.27 4.75
N ASP A 41 -6.13 -0.64 4.77
CA ASP A 41 -7.20 -1.09 5.65
C ASP A 41 -7.62 -2.52 5.35
N GLU A 42 -7.63 -2.89 4.09
CA GLU A 42 -8.13 -4.20 3.69
C GLU A 42 -7.09 -5.30 3.77
N HIS A 43 -5.82 -4.97 3.60
CA HIS A 43 -4.81 -6.01 3.43
C HIS A 43 -3.69 -6.01 4.45
N LEU A 44 -3.45 -4.90 5.10
CA LEU A 44 -2.25 -4.76 5.93
C LEU A 44 -2.21 -5.75 7.09
N ALA A 45 -3.36 -6.05 7.67
CA ALA A 45 -3.42 -6.93 8.82
C ALA A 45 -2.94 -8.35 8.49
N GLN A 46 -3.03 -8.74 7.23
CA GLN A 46 -2.64 -10.07 6.79
C GLN A 46 -1.30 -10.12 6.08
N MET A 47 -0.63 -8.98 5.97
CA MET A 47 0.64 -8.95 5.26
C MET A 47 1.74 -9.63 6.05
N SER A 48 2.56 -10.39 5.33
CA SER A 48 3.79 -10.93 5.90
C SER A 48 4.81 -9.80 6.01
N SER A 49 5.90 -10.08 6.70
CA SER A 49 6.97 -9.10 6.82
C SER A 49 7.50 -8.69 5.45
N LEU A 50 7.65 -9.66 4.56
CA LEU A 50 8.13 -9.38 3.21
C LEU A 50 7.15 -8.49 2.45
N GLU A 51 5.88 -8.79 2.56
CA GLU A 51 4.87 -7.97 1.90
C GLU A 51 4.86 -6.55 2.43
N MET A 52 5.09 -6.40 3.73
CA MET A 52 5.19 -5.08 4.31
C MET A 52 6.40 -4.32 3.78
N ASP A 53 7.50 -5.04 3.53
CA ASP A 53 8.67 -4.42 2.91
C ASP A 53 8.32 -3.89 1.53
N MET A 54 7.61 -4.69 0.75
CA MET A 54 7.23 -4.30 -0.59
C MET A 54 6.28 -3.10 -0.57
N PHE A 55 5.34 -3.11 0.35
CA PHE A 55 4.40 -2.00 0.47
C PHE A 55 5.13 -0.74 0.94
N SER A 56 6.06 -0.90 1.87
CA SER A 56 6.85 0.23 2.36
C SER A 56 7.64 0.89 1.22
N ASP A 57 8.24 0.06 0.37
CA ASP A 57 8.99 0.59 -0.77
C ASP A 57 8.07 1.36 -1.70
N LEU A 58 6.88 0.85 -1.91
CA LEU A 58 5.91 1.53 -2.76
C LEU A 58 5.54 2.88 -2.18
N LEU A 59 5.34 2.93 -0.86
CA LEU A 59 4.97 4.18 -0.20
C LEU A 59 6.08 5.23 -0.24
N MET A 60 7.28 4.85 -0.61
CA MET A 60 8.38 5.81 -0.76
C MET A 60 8.32 6.56 -2.08
N GLN A 61 7.48 6.12 -2.99
CA GLN A 61 7.40 6.74 -4.31
C GLN A 61 6.52 7.98 -4.26
N ALA A 62 6.75 8.90 -5.19
CA ALA A 62 5.98 10.14 -5.25
C ALA A 62 4.55 9.86 -5.69
N ASP A 63 3.62 10.64 -5.18
CA ASP A 63 2.21 10.44 -5.47
C ASP A 63 1.88 10.54 -6.95
N ASP A 64 2.46 11.50 -7.65
CA ASP A 64 2.17 11.65 -9.07
C ASP A 64 2.68 10.46 -9.86
N GLU A 65 3.83 9.91 -9.47
CA GLU A 65 4.34 8.71 -10.12
C GLU A 65 3.41 7.53 -9.87
N LEU A 66 3.05 7.33 -8.60
CA LEU A 66 2.17 6.24 -8.23
C LEU A 66 0.85 6.31 -8.98
N TYR A 67 0.32 7.50 -9.11
CA TYR A 67 -0.94 7.66 -9.79
C TYR A 67 -0.85 7.27 -11.27
N THR A 68 0.26 7.58 -11.92
CA THR A 68 0.41 7.19 -13.32
C THR A 68 0.43 5.68 -13.48
N TRP A 69 0.98 4.97 -12.50
CA TRP A 69 1.03 3.51 -12.56
C TRP A 69 -0.33 2.91 -12.25
N VAL A 70 -0.96 3.39 -11.19
CA VAL A 70 -2.23 2.84 -10.76
C VAL A 70 -3.32 3.10 -11.78
N SER A 71 -3.31 4.28 -12.38
CA SER A 71 -4.32 4.65 -13.37
C SER A 71 -4.07 4.04 -14.74
N GLY A 72 -2.86 3.49 -14.95
CA GLY A 72 -2.54 2.92 -16.24
C GLY A 72 -1.99 3.92 -17.24
N ALA A 73 -1.75 5.15 -16.82
CA ALA A 73 -1.23 6.18 -17.70
C ALA A 73 0.19 5.88 -18.14
N LYS A 74 0.96 5.19 -17.29
CA LYS A 74 2.32 4.78 -17.62
C LYS A 74 2.52 3.35 -17.17
N PRO A 75 3.43 2.63 -17.84
CA PRO A 75 3.70 1.25 -17.42
C PRO A 75 4.34 1.21 -16.05
N VAL A 76 4.02 0.16 -15.31
CA VAL A 76 4.55 -0.03 -13.97
C VAL A 76 5.97 -0.55 -14.05
N PRO A 77 6.92 0.04 -13.32
CA PRO A 77 8.26 -0.53 -13.27
C PRO A 77 8.24 -1.95 -12.76
N GLU A 78 9.16 -2.75 -13.26
CA GLU A 78 9.16 -4.18 -12.95
C GLU A 78 9.18 -4.44 -11.45
N GLN A 79 9.93 -3.64 -10.70
CA GLN A 79 10.05 -3.86 -9.27
C GLN A 79 8.74 -3.63 -8.51
N PHE A 80 7.81 -2.92 -9.10
CA PHE A 80 6.51 -2.67 -8.48
C PHE A 80 5.37 -3.41 -9.19
N ASP A 81 5.70 -4.23 -10.18
CA ASP A 81 4.68 -4.96 -10.93
C ASP A 81 4.41 -6.28 -10.22
N ASN A 82 3.62 -6.22 -9.16
CA ASN A 82 3.35 -7.36 -8.31
C ASN A 82 1.89 -7.36 -7.89
N ASP A 83 1.54 -8.26 -6.99
CA ASP A 83 0.14 -8.40 -6.55
C ASP A 83 -0.39 -7.16 -5.88
N ILE A 84 0.46 -6.44 -5.16
CA ILE A 84 0.03 -5.21 -4.52
C ILE A 84 -0.45 -4.22 -5.58
N MET A 85 0.37 -4.02 -6.61
CA MET A 85 0.02 -3.09 -7.67
C MET A 85 -1.23 -3.56 -8.41
N LYS A 86 -1.36 -4.85 -8.61
CA LYS A 86 -2.52 -5.39 -9.29
C LYS A 86 -3.80 -5.04 -8.53
N THR A 87 -3.76 -5.19 -7.23
CA THR A 87 -4.91 -4.86 -6.39
C THR A 87 -5.18 -3.37 -6.39
N LEU A 88 -4.13 -2.56 -6.33
CA LEU A 88 -4.30 -1.11 -6.36
C LEU A 88 -4.97 -0.66 -7.66
N LYS A 89 -4.58 -1.27 -8.76
CA LYS A 89 -5.19 -0.93 -10.04
C LYS A 89 -6.67 -1.27 -10.06
N SER A 90 -7.05 -2.31 -9.34
CA SER A 90 -8.46 -2.69 -9.32
C SER A 90 -9.34 -1.63 -8.67
N PHE A 91 -8.77 -0.80 -7.80
CA PHE A 91 -9.53 0.28 -7.20
C PHE A 91 -9.92 1.35 -8.20
N GLN A 92 -9.19 1.44 -9.31
CA GLN A 92 -9.53 2.38 -10.36
C GLN A 92 -10.77 1.96 -11.13
N MET A 93 -11.20 0.73 -10.93
CA MET A 93 -12.40 0.24 -11.58
C MET A 93 -13.66 0.66 -10.84
N ILE A 94 -13.52 1.25 -9.67
CA ILE A 94 -14.66 1.73 -8.91
C ILE A 94 -15.26 2.90 -9.64
N PRO A 95 -16.56 2.87 -9.92
CA PRO A 95 -17.18 3.97 -10.67
C PRO A 95 -17.05 5.30 -9.92
N PRO A 96 -16.93 6.40 -10.63
CA PRO A 96 -16.86 7.70 -10.00
C PRO A 96 -18.05 7.97 -9.08
N ASP A 97 -19.21 7.45 -9.41
CA ASP A 97 -20.38 7.61 -8.58
C ASP A 97 -20.19 7.09 -7.18
N PHE A 98 -19.42 6.02 -7.09
CA PHE A 98 -19.16 5.39 -5.81
C PHE A 98 -18.57 6.38 -4.82
N THR A 99 -17.65 7.19 -5.29
CA THR A 99 -16.97 8.13 -4.42
C THR A 99 -17.81 9.35 -4.15
N LYS A 100 -18.87 9.53 -4.89
CA LYS A 100 -19.75 10.67 -4.69
C LYS A 100 -20.92 10.38 -3.79
N ILE A 101 -21.04 9.16 -3.43
CA ILE A 101 -22.11 8.84 -2.54
C ILE A 101 -21.79 9.38 -1.22
N ASP A 102 -22.58 10.09 -0.75
CA ASP A 102 -22.29 10.61 0.51
C ASP A 102 -23.39 11.11 1.11
#